data_cad10219442185846d0fc1ac6b158440
#
_entry.id   cad10219442185846d0fc1ac6b158440
#
_cell.length_a   1.000
_cell.length_b   1.000
_cell.length_c   1.000
_cell.angle_alpha   90.00
_cell.angle_beta   90.00
_cell.angle_gamma   90.00
#
_symmetry.space_group_name_H-M   'P 1'
#
loop_
_entity.id
_entity.type
_entity.pdbx_description
1 polymer ?
#
loop_
_entity_poly.entity_id
_entity_poly.type
_entity_poly.pdbx_seq_one_letter_code
_entity_poly.pdbx_strand_id
1 'polypeptide(L)'
;MWPGLTAASTAATDRPLAWAFNPKDDQSLYLAAQRYLTQAKANGTTAKLEDRFYGHVEQFNLYAARSFMRHLDDRLPLYEGLFKEAEDNSGFDWRLLAALAYQESLWDPGAISPTGVKGLMMLTNDTARQMGISDRTDPAQSILAGADYLRPPHDRTPPRLPEPRPTRNAPAATNADVGA
;
A
#
# COMPACT_ATOMS: atom_id res chain seq x y z
N MET A 1 -20.45 5.30 18.52
CA MET A 1 -20.21 6.61 17.85
C MET A 1 -19.01 7.22 18.54
N TRP A 2 -17.94 7.50 17.82
CA TRP A 2 -16.70 8.03 18.38
C TRP A 2 -16.86 9.53 18.61
N PRO A 3 -16.74 10.04 19.85
CA PRO A 3 -16.80 11.47 20.10
C PRO A 3 -15.52 12.11 19.51
N GLY A 4 -15.66 12.94 18.48
CA GLY A 4 -14.58 13.71 17.88
C GLY A 4 -14.20 13.37 16.44
N LEU A 5 -14.76 12.33 15.82
CA LEU A 5 -14.62 12.08 14.39
C LEU A 5 -15.79 12.67 13.63
N THR A 6 -15.58 13.85 13.05
CA THR A 6 -16.49 14.38 12.03
C THR A 6 -15.98 13.85 10.68
N ALA A 7 -16.83 13.13 9.95
CA ALA A 7 -16.52 12.76 8.58
C ALA A 7 -16.34 14.06 7.77
N ALA A 8 -15.10 14.41 7.46
CA ALA A 8 -14.83 15.39 6.41
C ALA A 8 -15.40 14.78 5.13
N SER A 9 -16.39 15.45 4.53
CA SER A 9 -17.13 15.07 3.34
C SER A 9 -16.57 13.91 2.53
N THR A 10 -17.36 12.84 2.36
CA THR A 10 -17.11 11.84 1.31
C THR A 10 -17.04 12.57 -0.02
N ALA A 11 -15.83 12.68 -0.56
CA ALA A 11 -15.65 13.16 -1.93
C ALA A 11 -16.32 12.15 -2.85
N ALA A 12 -17.50 12.52 -3.36
CA ALA A 12 -18.26 11.84 -4.42
C ALA A 12 -18.54 10.35 -4.16
N THR A 13 -19.65 10.07 -3.55
CA THR A 13 -20.45 8.88 -3.77
C THR A 13 -20.81 8.80 -5.25
N ASP A 14 -20.59 7.61 -5.85
CA ASP A 14 -21.08 7.24 -7.19
C ASP A 14 -20.51 8.04 -8.39
N ARG A 15 -19.18 8.09 -8.54
CA ARG A 15 -18.61 8.37 -9.85
C ARG A 15 -18.53 7.08 -10.65
N PRO A 16 -19.33 6.90 -11.71
CA PRO A 16 -19.24 5.72 -12.54
C PRO A 16 -17.86 5.67 -13.21
N LEU A 17 -17.17 4.55 -13.05
CA LEU A 17 -15.98 4.25 -13.84
C LEU A 17 -16.46 3.88 -15.25
N ALA A 18 -15.93 4.56 -16.27
CA ALA A 18 -16.29 4.31 -17.66
C ALA A 18 -15.04 4.29 -18.55
N TRP A 19 -15.10 3.45 -19.59
CA TRP A 19 -14.13 3.49 -20.65
C TRP A 19 -14.54 4.56 -21.67
N ALA A 20 -13.58 5.40 -22.09
CA ALA A 20 -13.81 6.44 -23.10
C ALA A 20 -13.36 5.93 -24.47
N PHE A 21 -14.19 6.13 -25.47
CA PHE A 21 -13.91 5.78 -26.86
C PHE A 21 -14.06 7.06 -27.72
N ASN A 22 -13.26 7.16 -28.78
CA ASN A 22 -13.39 8.26 -29.72
C ASN A 22 -14.69 8.09 -30.53
N PRO A 23 -15.63 9.06 -30.52
CA PRO A 23 -16.90 8.93 -31.23
C PRO A 23 -16.77 8.98 -32.75
N LYS A 24 -15.61 9.40 -33.26
CA LYS A 24 -15.33 9.51 -34.72
C LYS A 24 -14.72 8.25 -35.31
N ASP A 25 -14.31 7.28 -34.47
CA ASP A 25 -13.69 6.04 -34.90
C ASP A 25 -14.75 4.95 -35.16
N ASP A 26 -14.29 3.84 -35.72
CA ASP A 26 -15.10 2.63 -35.86
C ASP A 26 -15.67 2.20 -34.49
N GLN A 27 -17.00 2.05 -34.43
CA GLN A 27 -17.74 1.70 -33.23
C GLN A 27 -17.60 0.22 -32.82
N SER A 28 -16.88 -0.60 -33.57
CA SER A 28 -16.78 -2.04 -33.36
C SER A 28 -16.19 -2.38 -31.96
N LEU A 29 -15.15 -1.65 -31.55
CA LEU A 29 -14.52 -1.82 -30.23
C LEU A 29 -15.45 -1.38 -29.10
N TYR A 30 -16.16 -0.26 -29.26
CA TYR A 30 -17.15 0.19 -28.29
C TYR A 30 -18.25 -0.84 -28.07
N LEU A 31 -18.82 -1.38 -29.16
CA LEU A 31 -19.87 -2.40 -29.10
C LEU A 31 -19.36 -3.72 -28.51
N ALA A 32 -18.11 -4.09 -28.79
CA ALA A 32 -17.48 -5.26 -28.19
C ALA A 32 -17.28 -5.08 -26.66
N ALA A 33 -16.78 -3.93 -26.24
CA ALA A 33 -16.59 -3.59 -24.83
C ALA A 33 -17.93 -3.57 -24.07
N GLN A 34 -18.97 -2.97 -24.67
CA GLN A 34 -20.30 -2.92 -24.06
C GLN A 34 -20.90 -4.32 -23.88
N ARG A 35 -20.79 -5.17 -24.89
CA ARG A 35 -21.22 -6.58 -24.80
C ARG A 35 -20.46 -7.34 -23.73
N TYR A 36 -19.13 -7.17 -23.68
CA TYR A 36 -18.30 -7.81 -22.67
C TYR A 36 -18.70 -7.40 -21.24
N LEU A 37 -18.83 -6.10 -20.98
CA LEU A 37 -19.21 -5.59 -19.66
C LEU A 37 -20.60 -6.04 -19.23
N THR A 38 -21.56 -6.07 -20.18
CA THR A 38 -22.91 -6.58 -19.92
C THR A 38 -22.87 -8.06 -19.55
N GLN A 39 -22.10 -8.85 -20.30
CA GLN A 39 -21.96 -10.29 -20.05
C GLN A 39 -21.20 -10.56 -18.75
N ALA A 40 -20.15 -9.79 -18.45
CA ALA A 40 -19.37 -9.91 -17.21
C ALA A 40 -20.20 -9.57 -15.97
N LYS A 41 -21.13 -8.63 -16.06
CA LYS A 41 -22.13 -8.36 -15.03
C LYS A 41 -23.12 -9.53 -14.88
N ALA A 42 -23.68 -9.99 -16.00
CA ALA A 42 -24.72 -11.03 -15.99
C ALA A 42 -24.20 -12.38 -15.46
N ASN A 43 -22.97 -12.76 -15.75
CA ASN A 43 -22.36 -14.02 -15.30
C ASN A 43 -21.62 -13.92 -13.95
N GLY A 44 -21.69 -12.77 -13.27
CA GLY A 44 -21.06 -12.54 -11.96
C GLY A 44 -19.54 -12.37 -11.98
N THR A 45 -18.93 -12.24 -13.16
CA THR A 45 -17.46 -12.03 -13.26
C THR A 45 -17.05 -10.74 -12.58
N THR A 46 -17.82 -9.64 -12.78
CA THR A 46 -17.53 -8.35 -12.14
C THR A 46 -17.57 -8.47 -10.62
N ALA A 47 -18.63 -9.10 -10.07
CA ALA A 47 -18.76 -9.30 -8.63
C ALA A 47 -17.62 -10.14 -8.03
N LYS A 48 -17.16 -11.18 -8.74
CA LYS A 48 -16.01 -12.00 -8.31
C LYS A 48 -14.70 -11.22 -8.33
N LEU A 49 -14.51 -10.32 -9.30
CA LEU A 49 -13.32 -9.47 -9.36
C LEU A 49 -13.37 -8.40 -8.27
N GLU A 50 -14.53 -7.78 -8.05
CA GLU A 50 -14.74 -6.83 -6.95
C GLU A 50 -14.46 -7.49 -5.61
N ASP A 51 -15.02 -8.66 -5.34
CA ASP A 51 -14.75 -9.41 -4.12
C ASP A 51 -13.26 -9.77 -3.97
N ARG A 52 -12.63 -10.24 -5.05
CA ARG A 52 -11.22 -10.64 -5.05
C ARG A 52 -10.26 -9.47 -4.78
N PHE A 53 -10.50 -8.29 -5.39
CA PHE A 53 -9.58 -7.16 -5.33
C PHE A 53 -9.98 -6.10 -4.29
N TYR A 54 -11.26 -6.01 -3.95
CA TYR A 54 -11.80 -4.97 -3.08
C TYR A 54 -12.64 -5.51 -1.90
N GLY A 55 -13.00 -6.80 -1.88
CA GLY A 55 -13.83 -7.37 -0.82
C GLY A 55 -13.25 -7.21 0.59
N HIS A 56 -11.92 -7.12 0.70
CA HIS A 56 -11.25 -6.80 1.96
C HIS A 56 -11.34 -5.31 2.33
N VAL A 57 -11.64 -4.42 1.39
CA VAL A 57 -11.74 -2.96 1.61
C VAL A 57 -13.13 -2.56 2.09
N GLU A 58 -14.19 -3.25 1.64
CA GLU A 58 -15.58 -2.95 2.02
C GLU A 58 -15.92 -3.36 3.44
N GLN A 59 -15.25 -4.37 3.98
CA GLN A 59 -15.38 -4.72 5.38
C GLN A 59 -14.49 -3.79 6.21
N PHE A 60 -15.01 -2.62 6.57
CA PHE A 60 -14.45 -1.85 7.68
C PHE A 60 -14.49 -2.75 8.93
N ASN A 61 -13.47 -3.57 9.05
CA ASN A 61 -13.38 -4.55 10.12
C ASN A 61 -13.15 -3.78 11.43
N LEU A 62 -14.22 -3.56 12.19
CA LEU A 62 -14.16 -2.89 13.49
C LEU A 62 -13.10 -3.51 14.41
N TYR A 63 -12.83 -4.79 14.25
CA TYR A 63 -11.77 -5.47 14.99
C TYR A 63 -10.38 -4.97 14.53
N ALA A 64 -10.14 -4.89 13.22
CA ALA A 64 -8.88 -4.37 12.67
C ALA A 64 -8.69 -2.89 13.06
N ALA A 65 -9.75 -2.07 12.98
CA ALA A 65 -9.70 -0.67 13.40
C ALA A 65 -9.37 -0.53 14.90
N ARG A 66 -9.99 -1.33 15.77
CA ARG A 66 -9.68 -1.34 17.20
C ARG A 66 -8.26 -1.84 17.48
N SER A 67 -7.80 -2.83 16.74
CA SER A 67 -6.43 -3.33 16.84
C SER A 67 -5.42 -2.27 16.43
N PHE A 68 -5.69 -1.58 15.31
CA PHE A 68 -4.86 -0.46 14.85
C PHE A 68 -4.76 0.65 15.90
N MET A 69 -5.92 1.10 16.46
CA MET A 69 -5.93 2.13 17.51
C MET A 69 -5.11 1.72 18.73
N ARG A 70 -5.21 0.47 19.15
CA ARG A 70 -4.39 -0.06 20.25
C ARG A 70 -2.90 -0.05 19.89
N HIS A 71 -2.55 -0.49 18.69
CA HIS A 71 -1.14 -0.49 18.25
C HIS A 71 -0.56 0.92 18.07
N LEU A 72 -1.39 1.95 17.79
CA LEU A 72 -0.96 3.35 17.83
C LEU A 72 -0.49 3.76 19.23
N ASP A 73 -1.15 3.26 20.28
CA ASP A 73 -0.81 3.58 21.66
C ASP A 73 0.34 2.70 22.21
N ASP A 74 0.33 1.40 21.85
CA ASP A 74 1.21 0.41 22.47
C ASP A 74 2.51 0.15 21.68
N ARG A 75 2.46 0.18 20.33
CA ARG A 75 3.58 -0.23 19.46
C ARG A 75 4.27 0.92 18.75
N LEU A 76 3.51 1.84 18.15
CA LEU A 76 4.10 2.95 17.39
C LEU A 76 5.09 3.78 18.20
N PRO A 77 4.85 4.13 19.49
CA PRO A 77 5.80 4.92 20.28
C PRO A 77 7.17 4.26 20.44
N LEU A 78 7.23 2.92 20.35
CA LEU A 78 8.50 2.19 20.46
C LEU A 78 9.42 2.42 19.25
N TYR A 79 8.85 2.76 18.09
CA TYR A 79 9.55 2.85 16.80
C TYR A 79 9.49 4.25 16.18
N GLU A 80 8.72 5.19 16.74
CA GLU A 80 8.53 6.53 16.19
C GLU A 80 9.86 7.25 15.96
N GLY A 81 10.79 7.15 16.91
CA GLY A 81 12.13 7.71 16.78
C GLY A 81 12.91 7.15 15.59
N LEU A 82 12.81 5.83 15.36
CA LEU A 82 13.46 5.16 14.23
C LEU A 82 12.83 5.54 12.88
N PHE A 83 11.51 5.72 12.83
CA PHE A 83 10.84 6.21 11.62
C PHE A 83 11.24 7.64 11.28
N LYS A 84 11.40 8.52 12.28
CA LYS A 84 11.89 9.89 12.08
C LYS A 84 13.35 9.92 11.60
N GLU A 85 14.20 9.07 12.16
CA GLU A 85 15.57 8.90 11.67
C GLU A 85 15.59 8.39 10.21
N ALA A 86 14.69 7.48 9.87
CA ALA A 86 14.54 6.99 8.51
C ALA A 86 14.03 8.08 7.56
N GLU A 87 13.16 9.00 8.00
CA GLU A 87 12.75 10.19 7.25
C GLU A 87 13.94 11.07 6.93
N ASP A 88 14.76 11.39 7.93
CA ASP A 88 15.97 12.24 7.75
C ASP A 88 16.94 11.63 6.74
N ASN A 89 17.07 10.29 6.71
CA ASN A 89 17.99 9.58 5.83
C ASN A 89 17.42 9.37 4.41
N SER A 90 16.13 9.12 4.28
CA SER A 90 15.50 8.71 3.01
C SER A 90 14.75 9.83 2.30
N GLY A 91 14.28 10.84 3.05
CA GLY A 91 13.41 11.91 2.56
C GLY A 91 11.92 11.52 2.48
N PHE A 92 11.54 10.30 2.87
CA PHE A 92 10.14 9.90 2.97
C PHE A 92 9.54 10.34 4.31
N ASP A 93 8.31 10.86 4.30
CA ASP A 93 7.58 11.18 5.54
C ASP A 93 7.51 9.95 6.46
N TRP A 94 7.90 10.13 7.73
CA TRP A 94 7.95 9.05 8.71
C TRP A 94 6.59 8.35 8.90
N ARG A 95 5.47 9.07 8.71
CA ARG A 95 4.12 8.49 8.82
C ARG A 95 3.82 7.55 7.67
N LEU A 96 4.36 7.83 6.49
CA LEU A 96 4.27 6.92 5.35
C LEU A 96 5.06 5.65 5.64
N LEU A 97 6.29 5.77 6.14
CA LEU A 97 7.13 4.62 6.50
C LEU A 97 6.48 3.79 7.62
N ALA A 98 5.91 4.45 8.63
CA ALA A 98 5.17 3.78 9.70
C ALA A 98 3.90 3.06 9.19
N ALA A 99 3.15 3.69 8.28
CA ALA A 99 1.97 3.07 7.67
C ALA A 99 2.33 1.85 6.82
N LEU A 100 3.44 1.92 6.07
CA LEU A 100 3.94 0.79 5.30
C LEU A 100 4.35 -0.37 6.24
N ALA A 101 5.15 -0.09 7.27
CA ALA A 101 5.55 -1.10 8.27
C ALA A 101 4.33 -1.70 9.00
N TYR A 102 3.29 -0.92 9.25
CA TYR A 102 2.05 -1.45 9.81
C TYR A 102 1.35 -2.43 8.86
N GLN A 103 1.28 -2.09 7.59
CA GLN A 103 0.69 -2.96 6.57
C GLN A 103 1.48 -4.28 6.42
N GLU A 104 2.79 -4.21 6.54
CA GLU A 104 3.68 -5.38 6.40
C GLU A 104 3.63 -6.31 7.63
N SER A 105 3.71 -5.77 8.85
CA SER A 105 3.93 -6.56 10.06
C SER A 105 3.02 -6.20 11.24
N LEU A 106 2.13 -5.24 11.11
CA LEU A 106 1.39 -4.64 12.25
C LEU A 106 2.34 -4.10 13.34
N TRP A 107 3.53 -3.64 12.96
CA TRP A 107 4.63 -3.24 13.83
C TRP A 107 5.09 -4.35 14.78
N ASP A 108 5.13 -5.59 14.30
CA ASP A 108 5.71 -6.72 15.02
C ASP A 108 7.11 -7.05 14.46
N PRO A 109 8.19 -6.79 15.21
CA PRO A 109 9.54 -7.06 14.73
C PRO A 109 9.83 -8.57 14.57
N GLY A 110 9.07 -9.42 15.25
CA GLY A 110 9.16 -10.88 15.15
C GLY A 110 8.34 -11.48 14.01
N ALA A 111 7.62 -10.66 13.22
CA ALA A 111 6.77 -11.16 12.15
C ALA A 111 7.57 -11.93 11.10
N ILE A 112 7.01 -13.08 10.68
CA ILE A 112 7.57 -13.96 9.64
C ILE A 112 6.44 -14.38 8.72
N SER A 113 6.59 -14.11 7.40
CA SER A 113 5.61 -14.56 6.41
C SER A 113 5.85 -16.02 6.00
N PRO A 114 4.87 -16.67 5.37
CA PRO A 114 5.04 -18.02 4.79
C PRO A 114 6.16 -18.10 3.73
N THR A 115 6.49 -16.98 3.07
CA THR A 115 7.57 -16.88 2.09
C THR A 115 8.93 -16.58 2.70
N GLY A 116 9.02 -16.42 4.04
CA GLY A 116 10.27 -16.25 4.78
C GLY A 116 10.78 -14.80 4.85
N VAL A 117 9.98 -13.79 4.46
CA VAL A 117 10.29 -12.39 4.76
C VAL A 117 10.09 -12.12 6.26
N LYS A 118 10.88 -11.20 6.83
CA LYS A 118 10.92 -10.99 8.28
C LYS A 118 11.05 -9.53 8.67
N GLY A 119 10.64 -9.24 9.90
CA GLY A 119 10.82 -7.97 10.59
C GLY A 119 9.77 -6.92 10.25
N LEU A 120 9.95 -5.71 10.79
CA LEU A 120 8.98 -4.63 10.68
C LEU A 120 8.63 -4.26 9.25
N MET A 121 9.60 -4.29 8.33
CA MET A 121 9.43 -3.95 6.90
C MET A 121 9.39 -5.19 6.00
N MET A 122 9.22 -6.40 6.57
CA MET A 122 9.11 -7.68 5.82
C MET A 122 10.17 -7.86 4.73
N LEU A 123 11.43 -7.67 5.08
CA LEU A 123 12.54 -7.73 4.13
C LEU A 123 12.88 -9.18 3.73
N THR A 124 13.19 -9.37 2.45
CA THR A 124 13.74 -10.64 1.94
C THR A 124 15.20 -10.80 2.35
N ASN A 125 15.74 -12.02 2.22
CA ASN A 125 17.19 -12.25 2.43
C ASN A 125 18.04 -11.47 1.40
N ASP A 126 17.53 -11.33 0.17
CA ASP A 126 18.27 -10.66 -0.90
C ASP A 126 18.29 -9.14 -0.67
N THR A 127 17.15 -8.56 -0.27
CA THR A 127 17.07 -7.15 0.14
C THR A 127 18.00 -6.88 1.34
N ALA A 128 18.00 -7.75 2.35
CA ALA A 128 18.88 -7.61 3.51
C ALA A 128 20.36 -7.60 3.11
N ARG A 129 20.77 -8.52 2.23
CA ARG A 129 22.14 -8.56 1.70
C ARG A 129 22.48 -7.30 0.88
N GLN A 130 21.57 -6.86 0.03
CA GLN A 130 21.75 -5.66 -0.78
C GLN A 130 21.91 -4.40 0.08
N MET A 131 21.16 -4.29 1.18
CA MET A 131 21.20 -3.18 2.13
C MET A 131 22.28 -3.34 3.21
N GLY A 132 23.02 -4.44 3.22
CA GLY A 132 24.12 -4.67 4.15
C GLY A 132 23.68 -4.90 5.60
N ILE A 133 22.44 -5.31 5.83
CA ILE A 133 21.93 -5.59 7.18
C ILE A 133 22.14 -7.05 7.57
N SER A 134 22.42 -7.29 8.84
CA SER A 134 22.69 -8.63 9.39
C SER A 134 21.47 -9.27 10.05
N ASP A 135 20.56 -8.46 10.61
CA ASP A 135 19.38 -8.93 11.31
C ASP A 135 18.13 -8.17 10.83
N ARG A 136 17.25 -8.87 10.13
CA ARG A 136 15.98 -8.32 9.64
C ARG A 136 14.94 -8.13 10.74
N THR A 137 15.12 -8.77 11.89
CA THR A 137 14.23 -8.67 13.06
C THR A 137 14.62 -7.51 13.98
N ASP A 138 15.83 -6.98 13.82
CA ASP A 138 16.22 -5.75 14.50
C ASP A 138 15.42 -4.56 13.95
N PRO A 139 14.67 -3.83 14.81
CA PRO A 139 13.80 -2.76 14.36
C PRO A 139 14.52 -1.64 13.60
N ALA A 140 15.70 -1.22 14.09
CA ALA A 140 16.46 -0.14 13.47
C ALA A 140 16.97 -0.56 12.08
N GLN A 141 17.59 -1.73 11.96
CA GLN A 141 18.07 -2.25 10.69
C GLN A 141 16.92 -2.44 9.70
N SER A 142 15.78 -2.99 10.16
CA SER A 142 14.61 -3.25 9.31
C SER A 142 14.02 -1.95 8.75
N ILE A 143 13.80 -0.94 9.60
CA ILE A 143 13.19 0.34 9.21
C ILE A 143 14.13 1.13 8.27
N LEU A 144 15.39 1.29 8.65
CA LEU A 144 16.35 2.07 7.86
C LEU A 144 16.61 1.42 6.49
N ALA A 145 16.82 0.11 6.46
CA ALA A 145 17.01 -0.60 5.19
C ALA A 145 15.77 -0.60 4.31
N GLY A 146 14.57 -0.75 4.91
CA GLY A 146 13.31 -0.66 4.18
C GLY A 146 13.08 0.71 3.56
N ALA A 147 13.39 1.78 4.30
CA ALA A 147 13.30 3.14 3.79
C ALA A 147 14.30 3.41 2.65
N ASP A 148 15.55 2.96 2.77
CA ASP A 148 16.55 3.08 1.72
C ASP A 148 16.18 2.28 0.47
N TYR A 149 15.60 1.10 0.63
CA TYR A 149 15.13 0.28 -0.49
C TYR A 149 14.03 0.97 -1.33
N LEU A 150 13.25 1.85 -0.74
CA LEU A 150 12.23 2.63 -1.45
C LEU A 150 12.80 3.75 -2.34
N ARG A 151 14.00 4.27 -2.06
CA ARG A 151 14.59 5.41 -2.79
C ARG A 151 14.72 5.22 -4.30
N PRO A 152 15.21 4.10 -4.84
CA PRO A 152 15.34 3.95 -6.28
C PRO A 152 14.03 4.13 -7.07
N PRO A 153 12.89 3.58 -6.66
CA PRO A 153 11.59 3.87 -7.27
C PRO A 153 11.17 5.34 -7.15
N HIS A 154 11.42 5.96 -6.00
CA HIS A 154 11.12 7.37 -5.78
C HIS A 154 11.92 8.27 -6.72
N ASP A 155 13.22 8.07 -6.82
CA ASP A 155 14.11 8.87 -7.66
C ASP A 155 13.83 8.72 -9.17
N ARG A 156 13.26 7.61 -9.58
CA ARG A 156 12.84 7.35 -10.97
C ARG A 156 11.48 7.93 -11.32
N THR A 157 10.72 8.41 -10.34
CA THR A 157 9.40 8.98 -10.58
C THR A 157 9.55 10.32 -11.34
N PRO A 158 8.81 10.52 -12.46
CA PRO A 158 8.94 11.74 -13.24
C PRO A 158 8.71 13.00 -12.41
N PRO A 159 9.55 14.03 -12.55
CA PRO A 159 9.47 15.26 -11.76
C PRO A 159 8.18 16.08 -11.99
N ARG A 160 7.33 15.66 -12.93
CA ARG A 160 6.02 16.30 -13.20
C ARG A 160 4.96 16.03 -12.13
N LEU A 161 5.19 15.05 -11.27
CA LEU A 161 4.24 14.71 -10.21
C LEU A 161 4.66 15.44 -8.93
N PRO A 162 3.88 16.45 -8.48
CA PRO A 162 4.18 17.13 -7.22
C PRO A 162 3.98 16.18 -6.03
N GLU A 163 4.74 16.39 -4.98
CA GLU A 163 4.54 15.69 -3.71
C GLU A 163 3.08 15.83 -3.22
N PRO A 164 2.46 14.81 -2.67
CA PRO A 164 3.00 13.47 -2.30
C PRO A 164 2.85 12.39 -3.38
N ARG A 165 2.53 12.72 -4.65
CA ARG A 165 2.29 11.71 -5.70
C ARG A 165 3.50 10.82 -6.04
N PRO A 166 4.75 11.32 -6.08
CA PRO A 166 5.93 10.48 -6.24
C PRO A 166 6.03 9.40 -5.17
N THR A 167 5.78 9.78 -3.92
CA THR A 167 5.80 8.88 -2.78
C THR A 167 4.71 7.78 -2.85
N ARG A 168 3.53 8.09 -3.46
CA ARG A 168 2.46 7.10 -3.67
C ARG A 168 2.86 5.94 -4.58
N ASN A 169 3.72 6.19 -5.55
CA ASN A 169 4.10 5.16 -6.51
C ASN A 169 5.23 4.26 -5.97
N ALA A 170 5.98 4.72 -4.97
CA ALA A 170 7.08 3.95 -4.40
C ALA A 170 6.63 2.63 -3.76
N PRO A 171 5.57 2.59 -2.92
CA PRO A 171 5.11 1.32 -2.33
C PRO A 171 4.64 0.28 -3.34
N ALA A 172 4.10 0.71 -4.49
CA ALA A 172 3.66 -0.21 -5.54
C ALA A 172 4.83 -0.95 -6.21
N ALA A 173 6.01 -0.33 -6.24
CA ALA A 173 7.19 -0.95 -6.82
C ALA A 173 7.77 -2.08 -5.94
N THR A 174 7.59 -2.01 -4.62
CA THR A 174 8.05 -3.07 -3.71
C THR A 174 7.24 -4.36 -3.83
N ASN A 175 5.96 -4.27 -4.21
CA ASN A 175 5.10 -5.44 -4.40
C ASN A 175 5.28 -6.13 -5.76
N ALA A 176 5.91 -5.47 -6.74
CA ALA A 176 6.12 -6.04 -8.07
C ALA A 176 7.36 -6.97 -8.14
N ASP A 177 8.33 -6.77 -7.26
CA ASP A 177 9.57 -7.57 -7.23
C ASP A 177 9.43 -8.92 -6.48
N VAL A 178 8.28 -9.18 -5.88
CA VAL A 178 8.04 -10.42 -5.11
C VAL A 178 7.51 -11.57 -5.97
N GLY A 179 7.34 -11.35 -7.28
CA GLY A 179 6.70 -12.28 -8.22
C GLY A 179 7.55 -12.74 -9.40
N ALA A 180 8.87 -12.60 -9.35
CA ALA A 180 9.77 -13.12 -10.37
C ALA A 180 10.74 -14.16 -9.81
#